data_1739cd12b8b02f9a03a2f48ef6d777a5
#
_entry.id   1739cd12b8b02f9a03a2f48ef6d777a5
#
_cell.length_a   1.000
_cell.length_b   1.000
_cell.length_c   1.000
_cell.angle_alpha   90.00
_cell.angle_beta   90.00
_cell.angle_gamma   90.00
#
_symmetry.space_group_name_H-M   'P 1'
#
loop_
_entity.id
_entity.type
_entity.pdbx_description
1 polymer ?
#
loop_
_entity_poly.entity_id
_entity_poly.type
_entity_poly.pdbx_seq_one_letter_code
_entity_poly.pdbx_strand_id
1 'polypeptide(L)'
;AVRVRASGVGIAQVVGVTARGETVVASEPLPQGEGSPVFIEFLLPNLQSTPYGTYFVRVLAQGGEVCITGGEWVSADTPAHDVKLSLSITTFNRQEYVLKTIERLVALESSEPSVNGHLHVLVVDNARNLDPQLPAGAPVHVLPNPNLGGAGGFARGLIAFREEGWSTHVVFMDDDISLEPESIVRTISLFSYATDPDLCIHGAMMSEELPWMQFEAGSAYEFRSVYPLRALGRGVDL
;
A
#
# COMPACT_ATOMS: atom_id res chain seq x y z
N ALA A 1 -11.50 -1.37 -15.38
CA ALA A 1 -11.13 -2.70 -15.91
C ALA A 1 -10.17 -3.42 -14.96
N VAL A 2 -10.05 -4.73 -15.12
CA VAL A 2 -8.99 -5.55 -14.51
C VAL A 2 -8.22 -6.19 -15.64
N ARG A 3 -6.90 -6.13 -15.56
CA ARG A 3 -6.01 -6.82 -16.49
C ARG A 3 -5.20 -7.86 -15.73
N VAL A 4 -5.13 -9.06 -16.29
CA VAL A 4 -4.35 -10.16 -15.73
C VAL A 4 -3.37 -10.64 -16.78
N ARG A 5 -2.11 -10.77 -16.44
CA ARG A 5 -1.07 -11.32 -17.29
C ARG A 5 -0.77 -12.75 -16.86
N ALA A 6 -1.22 -13.70 -17.67
CA ALA A 6 -1.09 -15.12 -17.36
C ALA A 6 -0.81 -15.95 -18.61
N SER A 7 -0.33 -17.17 -18.40
CA SER A 7 -0.13 -18.20 -19.43
C SER A 7 -0.53 -19.58 -18.89
N GLY A 8 -0.82 -20.51 -19.78
CA GLY A 8 -1.22 -21.88 -19.45
C GLY A 8 -2.65 -22.19 -19.86
N VAL A 9 -3.16 -23.35 -19.45
CA VAL A 9 -4.53 -23.81 -19.78
C VAL A 9 -5.43 -23.65 -18.56
N GLY A 10 -6.41 -22.76 -18.65
CA GLY A 10 -7.29 -22.46 -17.53
C GLY A 10 -8.32 -21.37 -17.80
N ILE A 11 -8.92 -20.87 -16.74
CA ILE A 11 -9.89 -19.81 -16.75
C ILE A 11 -9.50 -18.74 -15.73
N ALA A 12 -9.47 -17.49 -16.13
CA ALA A 12 -9.40 -16.35 -15.22
C ALA A 12 -10.80 -15.81 -14.94
N GLN A 13 -11.08 -15.47 -13.71
CA GLN A 13 -12.37 -14.97 -13.24
C GLN A 13 -12.18 -13.72 -12.39
N VAL A 14 -13.06 -12.77 -12.53
CA VAL A 14 -13.25 -11.70 -11.54
C VAL A 14 -14.40 -12.10 -10.63
N VAL A 15 -14.17 -12.13 -9.35
CA VAL A 15 -15.12 -12.55 -8.33
C VAL A 15 -15.46 -11.35 -7.44
N GLY A 16 -16.74 -11.06 -7.31
CA GLY A 16 -17.26 -10.08 -6.36
C GLY A 16 -17.72 -10.76 -5.07
N VAL A 17 -17.44 -10.13 -3.94
CA VAL A 17 -17.74 -10.65 -2.59
C VAL A 17 -18.76 -9.77 -1.89
N THR A 18 -19.75 -10.40 -1.29
CA THR A 18 -20.75 -9.78 -0.40
C THR A 18 -20.80 -10.54 0.92
N ALA A 19 -21.54 -10.00 1.90
CA ALA A 19 -21.83 -10.73 3.14
C ALA A 19 -22.59 -12.07 2.90
N ARG A 20 -23.16 -12.27 1.70
CA ARG A 20 -23.89 -13.50 1.32
C ARG A 20 -23.04 -14.51 0.57
N GLY A 21 -21.80 -14.18 0.24
CA GLY A 21 -20.86 -15.05 -0.46
C GLY A 21 -20.30 -14.42 -1.74
N GLU A 22 -19.70 -15.28 -2.54
CA GLU A 22 -18.99 -14.95 -3.76
C GLU A 22 -19.89 -15.10 -5.00
N THR A 23 -19.62 -14.26 -5.99
CA THR A 23 -20.25 -14.33 -7.32
C THR A 23 -19.21 -14.09 -8.40
N VAL A 24 -19.15 -14.94 -9.42
CA VAL A 24 -18.32 -14.69 -10.60
C VAL A 24 -18.95 -13.58 -11.41
N VAL A 25 -18.25 -12.46 -11.54
CA VAL A 25 -18.72 -11.25 -12.25
C VAL A 25 -18.31 -11.30 -13.72
N ALA A 26 -17.12 -11.81 -14.00
CA ALA A 26 -16.60 -11.99 -15.35
C ALA A 26 -15.71 -13.24 -15.40
N SER A 27 -15.62 -13.88 -16.56
CA SER A 27 -14.85 -15.12 -16.74
C SER A 27 -14.36 -15.23 -18.17
N GLU A 28 -13.07 -15.44 -18.35
CA GLU A 28 -12.42 -15.59 -19.65
C GLU A 28 -11.45 -16.76 -19.64
N PRO A 29 -11.38 -17.55 -20.73
CA PRO A 29 -10.37 -18.58 -20.85
C PRO A 29 -8.98 -17.98 -20.96
N LEU A 30 -7.99 -18.63 -20.38
CA LEU A 30 -6.59 -18.27 -20.62
C LEU A 30 -6.21 -18.60 -22.08
N PRO A 31 -5.42 -17.73 -22.73
CA PRO A 31 -4.97 -18.00 -24.09
C PRO A 31 -4.18 -19.31 -24.15
N GLN A 32 -4.61 -20.22 -25.01
CA GLN A 32 -3.91 -21.49 -25.22
C GLN A 32 -2.62 -21.26 -26.01
N GLY A 33 -1.48 -21.71 -25.48
CA GLY A 33 -0.19 -21.70 -26.17
C GLY A 33 0.98 -21.78 -25.20
N GLU A 34 2.03 -22.49 -25.60
CA GLU A 34 3.36 -22.47 -24.98
C GLU A 34 4.08 -21.16 -25.32
N GLY A 35 3.46 -20.02 -25.03
CA GLY A 35 3.96 -18.70 -25.40
C GLY A 35 4.15 -17.75 -24.22
N SER A 36 4.62 -16.56 -24.52
CA SER A 36 4.75 -15.48 -23.54
C SER A 36 3.39 -15.16 -22.91
N PRO A 37 3.36 -14.79 -21.61
CA PRO A 37 2.13 -14.43 -20.92
C PRO A 37 1.38 -13.31 -21.65
N VAL A 38 0.06 -13.47 -21.81
CA VAL A 38 -0.81 -12.51 -22.50
C VAL A 38 -1.68 -11.77 -21.48
N PHE A 39 -2.00 -10.52 -21.75
CA PHE A 39 -2.97 -9.78 -20.97
C PHE A 39 -4.40 -10.19 -21.35
N ILE A 40 -5.21 -10.49 -20.31
CA ILE A 40 -6.64 -10.66 -20.39
C ILE A 40 -7.26 -9.44 -19.70
N GLU A 41 -8.13 -8.74 -20.40
CA GLU A 41 -8.80 -7.57 -19.84
C GLU A 41 -10.28 -7.90 -19.54
N PHE A 42 -10.69 -7.62 -18.32
CA PHE A 42 -12.09 -7.72 -17.89
C PHE A 42 -12.67 -6.33 -17.76
N LEU A 43 -13.66 -6.01 -18.57
CA LEU A 43 -14.47 -4.81 -18.39
C LEU A 43 -15.47 -5.05 -17.28
N LEU A 44 -15.30 -4.38 -16.16
CA LEU A 44 -16.23 -4.49 -15.05
C LEU A 44 -17.44 -3.56 -15.25
N PRO A 45 -18.62 -3.97 -14.76
CA PRO A 45 -19.77 -3.07 -14.69
C PRO A 45 -19.47 -1.87 -13.80
N ASN A 46 -20.31 -0.83 -13.88
CA ASN A 46 -20.19 0.33 -13.02
C ASN A 46 -20.16 -0.09 -11.54
N LEU A 47 -19.00 0.07 -10.88
CA LEU A 47 -18.76 -0.37 -9.51
C LEU A 47 -19.68 0.34 -8.50
N GLN A 48 -20.14 1.56 -8.80
CA GLN A 48 -21.08 2.30 -7.94
C GLN A 48 -22.47 1.64 -7.86
N SER A 49 -22.85 0.86 -8.85
CA SER A 49 -24.13 0.17 -8.90
C SER A 49 -24.09 -1.28 -8.45
N THR A 50 -22.93 -1.78 -8.03
CA THR A 50 -22.76 -3.17 -7.62
C THR A 50 -22.90 -3.34 -6.11
N PRO A 51 -23.46 -4.47 -5.64
CA PRO A 51 -23.59 -4.74 -4.21
C PRO A 51 -22.29 -5.27 -3.57
N TYR A 52 -21.21 -5.39 -4.33
CA TYR A 52 -19.98 -6.05 -3.89
C TYR A 52 -19.09 -5.07 -3.13
N GLY A 53 -18.61 -5.48 -1.95
CA GLY A 53 -17.66 -4.71 -1.14
C GLY A 53 -16.20 -4.97 -1.52
N THR A 54 -15.93 -6.09 -2.18
CA THR A 54 -14.57 -6.49 -2.58
C THR A 54 -14.61 -7.24 -3.89
N TYR A 55 -13.56 -7.10 -4.68
CA TYR A 55 -13.32 -7.89 -5.89
C TYR A 55 -11.93 -8.50 -5.82
N PHE A 56 -11.81 -9.72 -6.34
CA PHE A 56 -10.52 -10.37 -6.54
C PHE A 56 -10.47 -11.17 -7.83
N VAL A 57 -9.26 -11.49 -8.27
CA VAL A 57 -9.05 -12.34 -9.43
C VAL A 57 -8.80 -13.77 -8.95
N ARG A 58 -9.53 -14.71 -9.54
CA ARG A 58 -9.34 -16.15 -9.36
C ARG A 58 -8.87 -16.76 -10.67
N VAL A 59 -7.84 -17.59 -10.62
CA VAL A 59 -7.37 -18.36 -11.77
C VAL A 59 -7.50 -19.83 -11.47
N LEU A 60 -8.19 -20.55 -12.37
CA LEU A 60 -8.44 -21.99 -12.28
C LEU A 60 -7.66 -22.70 -13.39
N ALA A 61 -6.69 -23.50 -13.03
CA ALA A 61 -5.95 -24.35 -13.97
C ALA A 61 -6.84 -25.50 -14.46
N GLN A 62 -6.79 -25.80 -15.77
CA GLN A 62 -7.55 -26.88 -16.41
C GLN A 62 -6.59 -27.79 -17.18
N GLY A 63 -6.03 -28.78 -16.49
CA GLY A 63 -5.21 -29.81 -17.12
C GLY A 63 -3.74 -29.45 -17.34
N GLY A 64 -3.17 -28.57 -16.50
CA GLY A 64 -1.76 -28.20 -16.57
C GLY A 64 -1.39 -27.12 -15.58
N GLU A 65 -0.19 -26.61 -15.71
CA GLU A 65 0.31 -25.48 -14.92
C GLU A 65 -0.19 -24.14 -15.50
N VAL A 66 -0.54 -23.20 -14.62
CA VAL A 66 -0.84 -21.83 -14.97
C VAL A 66 0.15 -20.92 -14.25
N CYS A 67 0.76 -20.01 -14.99
CA CYS A 67 1.67 -19.01 -14.46
C CYS A 67 0.99 -17.62 -14.54
N ILE A 68 0.89 -16.93 -13.40
CA ILE A 68 0.44 -15.53 -13.32
C ILE A 68 1.69 -14.69 -13.14
N THR A 69 1.93 -13.75 -14.07
CA THR A 69 3.13 -12.91 -14.06
C THR A 69 2.83 -11.43 -13.73
N GLY A 70 1.56 -11.10 -13.51
CA GLY A 70 1.16 -9.76 -13.11
C GLY A 70 -0.34 -9.52 -13.27
N GLY A 71 -0.77 -8.36 -12.84
CA GLY A 71 -2.13 -7.89 -12.99
C GLY A 71 -2.25 -6.46 -12.49
N GLU A 72 -3.26 -5.75 -13.00
CA GLU A 72 -3.51 -4.36 -12.64
C GLU A 72 -5.00 -4.03 -12.62
N TRP A 73 -5.40 -3.14 -11.75
CA TRP A 73 -6.69 -2.48 -11.78
C TRP A 73 -6.54 -1.18 -12.56
N VAL A 74 -7.41 -0.97 -13.54
CA VAL A 74 -7.30 0.17 -14.46
C VAL A 74 -8.59 0.96 -14.44
N SER A 75 -8.49 2.29 -14.26
CA SER A 75 -9.59 3.23 -14.50
C SER A 75 -9.39 3.94 -15.83
N ALA A 76 -10.49 4.21 -16.52
CA ALA A 76 -10.52 5.09 -17.68
C ALA A 76 -10.71 6.57 -17.28
N ASP A 77 -11.03 6.81 -16.00
CA ASP A 77 -11.21 8.17 -15.49
C ASP A 77 -9.85 8.87 -15.37
N THR A 78 -9.88 10.17 -15.51
CA THR A 78 -8.69 11.00 -15.24
C THR A 78 -8.55 11.19 -13.73
N PRO A 79 -7.34 11.09 -13.16
CA PRO A 79 -7.11 11.44 -11.76
C PRO A 79 -7.62 12.83 -11.43
N ALA A 80 -8.33 12.97 -10.31
CA ALA A 80 -8.90 14.24 -9.87
C ALA A 80 -7.88 15.12 -9.15
N HIS A 81 -6.83 14.51 -8.59
CA HIS A 81 -5.84 15.19 -7.73
C HIS A 81 -4.41 14.85 -8.14
N ASP A 82 -3.54 15.86 -8.10
CA ASP A 82 -2.08 15.67 -8.13
C ASP A 82 -1.61 15.43 -6.69
N VAL A 83 -1.33 14.16 -6.37
CA VAL A 83 -0.98 13.74 -5.02
C VAL A 83 0.52 13.90 -4.79
N LYS A 84 0.87 14.63 -3.75
CA LYS A 84 2.22 14.74 -3.20
C LYS A 84 2.24 14.05 -1.83
N LEU A 85 2.79 12.84 -1.78
CA LEU A 85 2.77 12.00 -0.61
C LEU A 85 4.03 12.19 0.23
N SER A 86 3.87 12.53 1.50
CA SER A 86 4.98 12.57 2.45
C SER A 86 4.89 11.44 3.45
N LEU A 87 5.99 10.73 3.67
CA LEU A 87 6.13 9.72 4.71
C LEU A 87 6.86 10.31 5.92
N SER A 88 6.24 10.25 7.10
CA SER A 88 6.86 10.57 8.39
C SER A 88 7.24 9.28 9.10
N ILE A 89 8.53 9.01 9.21
CA ILE A 89 9.08 7.87 9.95
C ILE A 89 9.70 8.40 11.22
N THR A 90 9.36 7.83 12.38
CA THR A 90 9.98 8.19 13.65
C THR A 90 10.85 7.04 14.12
N THR A 91 12.13 7.31 14.43
CA THR A 91 13.08 6.29 14.85
C THR A 91 13.82 6.66 16.14
N PHE A 92 14.20 5.65 16.92
CA PHE A 92 15.06 5.77 18.09
C PHE A 92 15.95 4.54 18.25
N ASN A 93 17.25 4.68 17.94
CA ASN A 93 18.25 3.61 18.04
C ASN A 93 17.95 2.35 17.21
N ARG A 94 17.29 2.50 16.05
CA ARG A 94 16.91 1.41 15.13
C ARG A 94 17.45 1.61 13.73
N GLN A 95 18.70 2.04 13.59
CA GLN A 95 19.33 2.40 12.32
C GLN A 95 19.21 1.28 11.28
N GLU A 96 19.42 0.02 11.69
CA GLU A 96 19.40 -1.11 10.77
C GLU A 96 18.06 -1.26 10.04
N TYR A 97 16.94 -1.06 10.74
CA TYR A 97 15.61 -1.16 10.16
C TYR A 97 15.29 0.03 9.26
N VAL A 98 15.50 1.24 9.77
CA VAL A 98 15.16 2.45 9.03
C VAL A 98 16.02 2.63 7.78
N LEU A 99 17.28 2.23 7.79
CA LEU A 99 18.16 2.31 6.61
C LEU A 99 17.67 1.38 5.50
N LYS A 100 17.26 0.15 5.81
CA LYS A 100 16.65 -0.77 4.82
C LYS A 100 15.37 -0.21 4.21
N THR A 101 14.56 0.46 5.02
CA THR A 101 13.34 1.12 4.53
C THR A 101 13.66 2.31 3.62
N ILE A 102 14.64 3.14 4.00
CA ILE A 102 15.12 4.24 3.17
C ILE A 102 15.61 3.73 1.81
N GLU A 103 16.44 2.69 1.79
CA GLU A 103 16.96 2.09 0.55
C GLU A 103 15.83 1.64 -0.39
N ARG A 104 14.82 0.97 0.15
CA ARG A 104 13.63 0.54 -0.61
C ARG A 104 12.84 1.72 -1.18
N LEU A 105 12.63 2.78 -0.41
CA LEU A 105 11.89 3.98 -0.84
C LEU A 105 12.65 4.77 -1.90
N VAL A 106 13.97 4.89 -1.79
CA VAL A 106 14.82 5.51 -2.81
C VAL A 106 14.82 4.70 -4.10
N ALA A 107 14.89 3.37 -4.00
CA ALA A 107 14.82 2.49 -5.16
C ALA A 107 13.45 2.59 -5.85
N LEU A 108 12.36 2.62 -5.08
CA LEU A 108 11.00 2.78 -5.59
C LEU A 108 10.84 4.11 -6.34
N GLU A 109 11.24 5.21 -5.74
CA GLU A 109 11.14 6.54 -6.36
C GLU A 109 11.91 6.61 -7.69
N SER A 110 13.06 5.96 -7.76
CA SER A 110 13.90 5.94 -8.95
C SER A 110 13.37 5.02 -10.07
N SER A 111 12.64 3.95 -9.73
CA SER A 111 12.21 2.91 -10.67
C SER A 111 10.75 3.01 -11.08
N GLU A 112 9.90 3.67 -10.30
CA GLU A 112 8.46 3.71 -10.51
C GLU A 112 8.01 5.12 -10.94
N PRO A 113 7.64 5.30 -12.23
CA PRO A 113 7.29 6.62 -12.76
C PRO A 113 6.12 7.30 -12.07
N SER A 114 5.18 6.53 -11.51
CA SER A 114 4.01 7.06 -10.78
C SER A 114 4.36 7.59 -9.39
N VAL A 115 5.54 7.27 -8.88
CA VAL A 115 6.06 7.71 -7.57
C VAL A 115 7.11 8.79 -7.73
N ASN A 116 7.84 8.78 -8.86
CA ASN A 116 8.92 9.74 -9.13
C ASN A 116 8.42 11.19 -9.06
N GLY A 117 9.03 11.98 -8.18
CA GLY A 117 8.61 13.38 -7.93
C GLY A 117 7.30 13.53 -7.17
N HIS A 118 6.70 12.43 -6.67
CA HIS A 118 5.48 12.40 -5.88
C HIS A 118 5.69 11.92 -4.44
N LEU A 119 6.91 11.52 -4.08
CA LEU A 119 7.26 11.00 -2.76
C LEU A 119 8.28 11.89 -2.06
N HIS A 120 8.04 12.21 -0.79
CA HIS A 120 8.97 12.85 0.12
C HIS A 120 9.01 12.06 1.44
N VAL A 121 10.19 11.72 1.93
CA VAL A 121 10.37 10.94 3.16
C VAL A 121 11.11 11.77 4.20
N LEU A 122 10.52 11.92 5.36
CA LEU A 122 11.15 12.57 6.51
C LEU A 122 11.34 11.55 7.63
N VAL A 123 12.59 11.30 7.97
CA VAL A 123 12.94 10.46 9.12
C VAL A 123 13.23 11.35 10.31
N VAL A 124 12.37 11.32 11.31
CA VAL A 124 12.56 12.03 12.58
C VAL A 124 13.39 11.18 13.51
N ASP A 125 14.66 11.54 13.65
CA ASP A 125 15.65 10.79 14.44
C ASP A 125 15.70 11.30 15.87
N ASN A 126 15.00 10.63 16.77
CA ASN A 126 14.95 10.92 18.19
C ASN A 126 16.25 10.57 18.95
N ALA A 127 17.16 9.82 18.33
CA ALA A 127 18.47 9.48 18.90
C ALA A 127 19.60 10.38 18.40
N ARG A 128 19.37 11.11 17.29
CA ARG A 128 20.36 11.99 16.64
C ARG A 128 21.64 11.24 16.22
N ASN A 129 21.47 10.03 15.75
CA ASN A 129 22.58 9.15 15.39
C ASN A 129 22.43 8.48 14.03
N LEU A 130 21.47 8.95 13.20
CA LEU A 130 21.24 8.45 11.86
C LEU A 130 21.95 9.34 10.84
N ASP A 131 22.86 8.75 10.08
CA ASP A 131 23.58 9.40 8.98
C ASP A 131 23.56 8.50 7.73
N PRO A 132 22.45 8.47 6.99
CA PRO A 132 22.33 7.66 5.79
C PRO A 132 23.18 8.26 4.67
N GLN A 133 23.92 7.41 3.95
CA GLN A 133 24.62 7.79 2.73
C GLN A 133 23.61 7.81 1.57
N LEU A 134 23.00 8.96 1.31
CA LEU A 134 21.93 9.12 0.32
C LEU A 134 22.50 9.57 -1.02
N PRO A 135 21.94 9.06 -2.15
CA PRO A 135 22.21 9.62 -3.47
C PRO A 135 21.82 11.10 -3.55
N ALA A 136 22.48 11.84 -4.41
CA ALA A 136 22.09 13.23 -4.67
C ALA A 136 20.67 13.28 -5.26
N GLY A 137 19.81 14.11 -4.66
CA GLY A 137 18.40 14.24 -5.08
C GLY A 137 17.47 13.17 -4.53
N ALA A 138 17.94 12.29 -3.62
CA ALA A 138 17.05 11.34 -2.96
C ALA A 138 15.90 12.06 -2.23
N PRO A 139 14.67 11.52 -2.28
CA PRO A 139 13.49 12.16 -1.67
C PRO A 139 13.45 12.00 -0.15
N VAL A 140 14.59 11.82 0.50
CA VAL A 140 14.70 11.48 1.93
C VAL A 140 15.48 12.55 2.67
N HIS A 141 14.92 13.02 3.77
CA HIS A 141 15.57 13.92 4.72
C HIS A 141 15.58 13.33 6.12
N VAL A 142 16.67 13.53 6.85
CA VAL A 142 16.77 13.16 8.28
C VAL A 142 16.69 14.41 9.12
N LEU A 143 15.76 14.43 10.07
CA LEU A 143 15.56 15.52 11.01
C LEU A 143 15.96 15.07 12.42
N PRO A 144 17.12 15.53 12.93
CA PRO A 144 17.49 15.27 14.32
C PRO A 144 16.49 15.90 15.29
N ASN A 145 16.01 15.12 16.25
CA ASN A 145 14.98 15.54 17.19
C ASN A 145 15.34 15.15 18.62
N PRO A 146 14.93 15.90 19.66
CA PRO A 146 14.96 15.37 21.01
C PRO A 146 13.98 14.21 21.14
N ASN A 147 14.32 13.20 21.94
CA ASN A 147 13.44 12.07 22.13
C ASN A 147 12.17 12.48 22.90
N LEU A 148 11.11 12.74 22.14
CA LEU A 148 9.76 13.05 22.66
C LEU A 148 8.79 11.87 22.48
N GLY A 149 9.32 10.64 22.29
CA GLY A 149 8.55 9.45 21.99
C GLY A 149 7.98 9.42 20.57
N GLY A 150 7.19 8.39 20.25
CA GLY A 150 6.59 8.24 18.93
C GLY A 150 5.65 9.39 18.57
N ALA A 151 4.72 9.74 19.47
CA ALA A 151 3.78 10.82 19.23
C ALA A 151 4.48 12.17 18.96
N GLY A 152 5.53 12.49 19.71
CA GLY A 152 6.31 13.71 19.52
C GLY A 152 7.09 13.70 18.20
N GLY A 153 7.61 12.54 17.79
CA GLY A 153 8.27 12.36 16.50
C GLY A 153 7.32 12.54 15.33
N PHE A 154 6.17 11.89 15.32
CA PHE A 154 5.17 12.05 14.27
C PHE A 154 4.61 13.48 14.21
N ALA A 155 4.34 14.11 15.35
CA ALA A 155 3.93 15.51 15.40
C ALA A 155 5.01 16.44 14.80
N ARG A 156 6.29 16.19 15.07
CA ARG A 156 7.40 16.96 14.50
C ARG A 156 7.47 16.80 12.99
N GLY A 157 7.28 15.59 12.48
CA GLY A 157 7.21 15.32 11.03
C GLY A 157 6.06 16.07 10.37
N LEU A 158 4.85 16.00 10.95
CA LEU A 158 3.68 16.69 10.42
C LEU A 158 3.87 18.22 10.40
N ILE A 159 4.48 18.80 11.44
CA ILE A 159 4.78 20.24 11.49
C ILE A 159 5.74 20.60 10.36
N ALA A 160 6.83 19.84 10.17
CA ALA A 160 7.80 20.08 9.12
C ALA A 160 7.14 20.08 7.73
N PHE A 161 6.31 19.09 7.42
CA PHE A 161 5.60 19.03 6.14
C PHE A 161 4.62 20.20 5.93
N ARG A 162 3.95 20.64 6.99
CA ARG A 162 3.07 21.82 6.92
C ARG A 162 3.85 23.12 6.66
N GLU A 163 5.01 23.27 7.28
CA GLU A 163 5.89 24.44 7.09
C GLU A 163 6.48 24.47 5.68
N GLU A 164 6.83 23.30 5.13
CA GLU A 164 7.33 23.15 3.77
C GLU A 164 6.24 23.42 2.71
N GLY A 165 5.00 23.00 2.97
CA GLY A 165 3.85 23.26 2.10
C GLY A 165 3.82 22.51 0.78
N TRP A 166 4.68 21.49 0.60
CA TRP A 166 4.73 20.66 -0.61
C TRP A 166 3.71 19.52 -0.59
N SER A 167 3.48 18.92 0.58
CA SER A 167 2.68 17.72 0.75
C SER A 167 1.18 18.00 0.64
N THR A 168 0.47 17.16 -0.10
CA THR A 168 -1.00 17.09 -0.07
C THR A 168 -1.50 16.06 0.94
N HIS A 169 -0.75 14.97 1.12
CA HIS A 169 -1.08 13.85 2.02
C HIS A 169 0.13 13.42 2.83
N VAL A 170 -0.11 12.93 4.05
CA VAL A 170 0.94 12.44 4.95
C VAL A 170 0.61 11.03 5.40
N VAL A 171 1.60 10.15 5.33
CA VAL A 171 1.58 8.79 5.90
C VAL A 171 2.48 8.77 7.12
N PHE A 172 1.98 8.25 8.23
CA PHE A 172 2.79 7.92 9.41
C PHE A 172 3.18 6.45 9.35
N MET A 173 4.45 6.17 9.59
CA MET A 173 5.00 4.83 9.48
C MET A 173 6.02 4.57 10.60
N ASP A 174 5.93 3.40 11.22
CA ASP A 174 6.93 2.95 12.18
C ASP A 174 8.25 2.57 11.47
N ASP A 175 9.36 2.59 12.21
CA ASP A 175 10.70 2.35 11.68
C ASP A 175 11.03 0.86 11.48
N ASP A 176 10.26 -0.04 12.08
CA ASP A 176 10.49 -1.48 12.12
C ASP A 176 9.50 -2.31 11.28
N ILE A 177 8.78 -1.67 10.37
CA ILE A 177 7.90 -2.38 9.44
C ILE A 177 8.61 -2.72 8.12
N SER A 178 8.25 -3.84 7.52
CA SER A 178 8.61 -4.20 6.16
C SER A 178 7.53 -3.68 5.21
N LEU A 179 7.80 -2.55 4.56
CA LEU A 179 6.87 -1.94 3.62
C LEU A 179 6.98 -2.59 2.25
N GLU A 180 5.85 -3.06 1.71
CA GLU A 180 5.74 -3.43 0.32
C GLU A 180 5.66 -2.16 -0.56
N PRO A 181 6.60 -1.96 -1.50
CA PRO A 181 6.65 -0.74 -2.34
C PRO A 181 5.34 -0.46 -3.07
N GLU A 182 4.65 -1.49 -3.53
CA GLU A 182 3.34 -1.39 -4.19
C GLU A 182 2.28 -0.70 -3.32
N SER A 183 2.41 -0.74 -1.98
CA SER A 183 1.51 -0.03 -1.07
C SER A 183 1.59 1.48 -1.24
N ILE A 184 2.75 2.03 -1.57
CA ILE A 184 2.92 3.47 -1.86
C ILE A 184 2.27 3.82 -3.19
N VAL A 185 2.50 3.02 -4.23
CA VAL A 185 1.89 3.19 -5.56
C VAL A 185 0.36 3.22 -5.44
N ARG A 186 -0.20 2.26 -4.72
CA ARG A 186 -1.66 2.17 -4.49
C ARG A 186 -2.18 3.33 -3.66
N THR A 187 -1.47 3.78 -2.66
CA THR A 187 -1.85 4.92 -1.82
C THR A 187 -1.93 6.20 -2.65
N ILE A 188 -0.92 6.49 -3.48
CA ILE A 188 -0.93 7.63 -4.40
C ILE A 188 -2.11 7.50 -5.37
N SER A 189 -2.29 6.33 -5.98
CA SER A 189 -3.38 6.08 -6.91
C SER A 189 -4.75 6.27 -6.25
N LEU A 190 -5.00 5.72 -5.07
CA LEU A 190 -6.28 5.85 -4.37
C LEU A 190 -6.60 7.32 -4.06
N PHE A 191 -5.65 8.08 -3.54
CA PHE A 191 -5.85 9.50 -3.28
C PHE A 191 -6.03 10.32 -4.54
N SER A 192 -5.37 9.93 -5.65
CA SER A 192 -5.53 10.63 -6.94
C SER A 192 -6.95 10.55 -7.49
N TYR A 193 -7.71 9.51 -7.15
CA TYR A 193 -9.10 9.31 -7.56
C TYR A 193 -10.12 9.56 -6.43
N ALA A 194 -9.67 9.88 -5.23
CA ALA A 194 -10.56 10.09 -4.10
C ALA A 194 -11.49 11.29 -4.32
N THR A 195 -12.78 11.11 -4.07
CA THR A 195 -13.78 12.18 -4.11
C THR A 195 -14.14 12.71 -2.73
N ASP A 196 -13.78 11.96 -1.68
CA ASP A 196 -14.01 12.33 -0.29
C ASP A 196 -12.73 12.97 0.26
N PRO A 197 -12.74 14.26 0.65
CA PRO A 197 -11.57 14.94 1.21
C PRO A 197 -11.18 14.41 2.60
N ASP A 198 -12.08 13.72 3.30
CA ASP A 198 -11.86 13.17 4.63
C ASP A 198 -11.43 11.68 4.59
N LEU A 199 -11.09 11.16 3.40
CA LEU A 199 -10.64 9.79 3.23
C LEU A 199 -9.32 9.56 3.97
N CYS A 200 -9.33 8.59 4.89
CA CYS A 200 -8.12 8.05 5.52
C CYS A 200 -7.88 6.62 5.04
N ILE A 201 -6.63 6.33 4.67
CA ILE A 201 -6.20 5.00 4.24
C ILE A 201 -5.23 4.43 5.27
N HIS A 202 -5.40 3.18 5.63
CA HIS A 202 -4.41 2.44 6.41
C HIS A 202 -4.12 1.08 5.76
N GLY A 203 -2.87 0.62 5.87
CA GLY A 203 -2.48 -0.71 5.44
C GLY A 203 -2.89 -1.77 6.46
N ALA A 204 -3.16 -2.99 6.00
CA ALA A 204 -3.25 -4.15 6.90
C ALA A 204 -1.86 -4.50 7.40
N MET A 205 -1.73 -4.72 8.70
CA MET A 205 -0.50 -5.21 9.31
C MET A 205 -0.48 -6.73 9.21
N MET A 206 0.42 -7.25 8.37
CA MET A 206 0.63 -8.69 8.18
C MET A 206 1.78 -9.18 9.04
N SER A 207 1.80 -10.47 9.37
CA SER A 207 2.95 -11.09 10.01
C SER A 207 4.06 -11.32 8.97
N GLU A 208 5.28 -10.88 9.25
CA GLU A 208 6.43 -11.15 8.38
C GLU A 208 6.80 -12.64 8.35
N GLU A 209 6.61 -13.34 9.47
CA GLU A 209 6.88 -14.79 9.59
C GLU A 209 5.77 -15.65 8.95
N LEU A 210 4.54 -15.16 8.96
CA LEU A 210 3.36 -15.83 8.42
C LEU A 210 2.62 -14.86 7.49
N PRO A 211 3.06 -14.68 6.23
CA PRO A 211 2.56 -13.62 5.34
C PRO A 211 1.07 -13.70 5.00
N TRP A 212 0.44 -14.85 5.24
CA TRP A 212 -1.00 -15.05 5.10
C TRP A 212 -1.80 -14.70 6.37
N MET A 213 -1.11 -14.37 7.47
CA MET A 213 -1.77 -14.02 8.72
C MET A 213 -1.78 -12.50 8.91
N GLN A 214 -2.98 -11.94 9.04
CA GLN A 214 -3.15 -10.56 9.46
C GLN A 214 -2.83 -10.43 10.94
N PHE A 215 -1.82 -9.63 11.27
CA PHE A 215 -1.45 -9.41 12.67
C PHE A 215 -2.49 -8.50 13.36
N GLU A 216 -2.86 -7.39 12.72
CA GLU A 216 -3.84 -6.44 13.24
C GLU A 216 -4.46 -5.60 12.11
N ALA A 217 -5.75 -5.27 12.23
CA ALA A 217 -6.48 -4.39 11.32
C ALA A 217 -6.82 -3.03 11.94
N GLY A 218 -6.12 -2.63 12.99
CA GLY A 218 -6.38 -1.41 13.75
C GLY A 218 -6.91 -1.68 15.15
N SER A 219 -7.31 -0.63 15.86
CA SER A 219 -7.76 -0.73 17.24
C SER A 219 -9.00 0.13 17.49
N ALA A 220 -9.93 -0.40 18.27
CA ALA A 220 -11.04 0.37 18.82
C ALA A 220 -10.63 1.01 20.14
N TYR A 221 -11.01 2.28 20.34
CA TYR A 221 -10.79 2.98 21.59
C TYR A 221 -12.01 2.87 22.50
N GLU A 222 -11.82 2.29 23.69
CA GLU A 222 -12.86 2.06 24.70
C GLU A 222 -12.66 2.99 25.91
N PHE A 223 -13.32 4.13 25.93
CA PHE A 223 -13.17 5.19 26.97
C PHE A 223 -13.34 4.72 28.43
N ARG A 224 -14.03 3.61 28.66
CA ARG A 224 -14.34 3.09 30.00
C ARG A 224 -13.49 1.89 30.39
N SER A 225 -12.55 1.47 29.54
CA SER A 225 -11.67 0.32 29.78
C SER A 225 -10.38 0.76 30.47
N VAL A 226 -9.87 -0.08 31.37
CA VAL A 226 -8.51 0.06 31.93
C VAL A 226 -7.45 -0.12 30.82
N TYR A 227 -7.78 -0.89 29.79
CA TYR A 227 -7.00 -1.04 28.56
C TYR A 227 -7.79 -0.41 27.40
N PRO A 228 -7.63 0.91 27.15
CA PRO A 228 -8.49 1.64 26.25
C PRO A 228 -8.35 1.28 24.76
N LEU A 229 -7.26 0.61 24.37
CA LEU A 229 -7.07 0.14 23.00
C LEU A 229 -7.33 -1.36 22.91
N ARG A 230 -8.30 -1.73 22.07
CA ARG A 230 -8.62 -3.11 21.76
C ARG A 230 -8.32 -3.39 20.28
N ALA A 231 -7.33 -4.24 20.03
CA ALA A 231 -6.96 -4.64 18.67
C ALA A 231 -8.15 -5.29 17.93
N LEU A 232 -8.30 -4.96 16.67
CA LEU A 232 -9.30 -5.49 15.75
C LEU A 232 -8.62 -6.42 14.73
N GLY A 233 -9.32 -7.53 14.39
CA GLY A 233 -8.85 -8.46 13.36
C GLY A 233 -7.48 -9.10 13.64
N ARG A 234 -7.14 -9.30 14.91
CA ARG A 234 -5.86 -9.86 15.31
C ARG A 234 -5.80 -11.36 15.05
N GLY A 235 -4.74 -11.81 14.38
CA GLY A 235 -4.49 -13.23 14.12
C GLY A 235 -5.50 -13.84 13.15
N VAL A 236 -5.98 -13.07 12.18
CA VAL A 236 -6.89 -13.59 11.14
C VAL A 236 -6.06 -14.25 10.04
N ASP A 237 -6.38 -15.49 9.74
CA ASP A 237 -5.86 -16.25 8.59
C ASP A 237 -6.63 -15.82 7.33
N LEU A 238 -5.93 -15.36 6.29
CA LEU A 238 -6.50 -14.80 5.05
C LEU A 238 -6.53 -15.81 3.92
#